data_40ef1ed732ffe4249cdd257b2d0e5492
#
_entry.id   40ef1ed732ffe4249cdd257b2d0e5492
#
_cell.length_a   1.000
_cell.length_b   1.000
_cell.length_c   1.000
_cell.angle_alpha   90.00
_cell.angle_beta   90.00
_cell.angle_gamma   90.00
#
_symmetry.space_group_name_H-M   'P 1'
#
loop_
_entity.id
_entity.type
_entity.pdbx_description
1 polymer ?
#
loop_
_entity_poly.entity_id
_entity_poly.type
_entity_poly.pdbx_seq_one_letter_code
_entity_poly.pdbx_strand_id
1 'polypeptide(L)'
;MTGSARVVVIGGGVMGTSIAYHLARAGVPDVVLVERDELASGSTSRAAGGVRAQFSDELNIQLGARSLKAFARFGEEPGQDIGLRRVGYLFLLSTPEEVAAFEASAQMQNTLGVPYRSVEEPSMRTCVPAVAGADERVRGRSRQGVASLRQPASP
;
A
#
# COMPACT_ATOMS: atom_id res chain seq x y z
N MET A 1 -36.61 23.87 2.69
CA MET A 1 -35.31 24.15 3.33
C MET A 1 -34.26 24.03 2.22
N THR A 2 -33.73 25.15 1.75
CA THR A 2 -32.58 25.15 0.82
C THR A 2 -31.33 24.83 1.68
N GLY A 3 -30.93 23.56 1.70
CA GLY A 3 -29.70 23.15 2.36
C GLY A 3 -28.50 23.72 1.60
N SER A 4 -27.68 24.51 2.26
CA SER A 4 -26.36 24.93 1.74
C SER A 4 -25.29 24.10 2.44
N ALA A 5 -24.27 23.69 1.71
CA ALA A 5 -23.08 23.05 2.25
C ALA A 5 -21.86 23.89 1.90
N ARG A 6 -20.89 23.98 2.80
CA ARG A 6 -19.62 24.64 2.54
C ARG A 6 -18.73 23.79 1.64
N VAL A 7 -18.74 22.48 1.85
CA VAL A 7 -18.01 21.52 1.03
C VAL A 7 -18.93 20.33 0.74
N VAL A 8 -18.99 19.95 -0.53
CA VAL A 8 -19.67 18.72 -0.96
C VAL A 8 -18.64 17.76 -1.51
N VAL A 9 -18.55 16.59 -0.92
CA VAL A 9 -17.71 15.49 -1.38
C VAL A 9 -18.62 14.51 -2.14
N ILE A 10 -18.31 14.25 -3.40
CA ILE A 10 -19.09 13.36 -4.26
C ILE A 10 -18.38 12.01 -4.36
N GLY A 11 -19.05 10.95 -3.93
CA GLY A 11 -18.56 9.57 -3.91
C GLY A 11 -18.19 9.09 -2.51
N GLY A 12 -18.86 8.03 -2.05
CA GLY A 12 -18.70 7.42 -0.73
C GLY A 12 -17.71 6.24 -0.69
N GLY A 13 -16.77 6.17 -1.63
CA GLY A 13 -15.66 5.22 -1.57
C GLY A 13 -14.57 5.66 -0.58
N VAL A 14 -13.48 4.87 -0.47
CA VAL A 14 -12.37 5.13 0.47
C VAL A 14 -11.79 6.54 0.35
N MET A 15 -11.71 7.09 -0.85
CA MET A 15 -11.18 8.45 -1.06
C MET A 15 -12.14 9.51 -0.52
N GLY A 16 -13.42 9.44 -0.88
CA GLY A 16 -14.40 10.42 -0.46
C GLY A 16 -14.65 10.39 1.05
N THR A 17 -14.78 9.21 1.63
CA THR A 17 -14.94 9.07 3.09
C THR A 17 -13.71 9.58 3.85
N SER A 18 -12.49 9.30 3.34
CA SER A 18 -11.25 9.83 3.92
C SER A 18 -11.19 11.35 3.84
N ILE A 19 -11.54 11.94 2.69
CA ILE A 19 -11.56 13.40 2.51
C ILE A 19 -12.57 14.04 3.48
N ALA A 20 -13.80 13.52 3.53
CA ALA A 20 -14.83 14.05 4.41
C ALA A 20 -14.42 13.96 5.89
N TYR A 21 -13.83 12.83 6.30
CA TYR A 21 -13.32 12.64 7.65
C TYR A 21 -12.23 13.67 8.00
N HIS A 22 -11.24 13.84 7.13
CA HIS A 22 -10.15 14.77 7.40
C HIS A 22 -10.59 16.24 7.35
N LEU A 23 -11.53 16.61 6.50
CA LEU A 23 -12.13 17.95 6.51
C LEU A 23 -12.86 18.22 7.81
N ALA A 24 -13.69 17.29 8.27
CA ALA A 24 -14.39 17.43 9.55
C ALA A 24 -13.42 17.53 10.72
N ARG A 25 -12.35 16.73 10.74
CA ARG A 25 -11.29 16.83 11.76
C ARG A 25 -10.52 18.14 11.71
N ALA A 26 -10.34 18.72 10.54
CA ALA A 26 -9.73 20.05 10.37
C ALA A 26 -10.66 21.19 10.82
N GLY A 27 -11.87 20.88 11.31
CA GLY A 27 -12.82 21.88 11.75
C GLY A 27 -13.56 22.57 10.62
N VAL A 28 -13.56 22.03 9.42
CA VAL A 28 -14.35 22.58 8.31
C VAL A 28 -15.83 22.32 8.57
N PRO A 29 -16.67 23.36 8.74
CA PRO A 29 -18.09 23.17 8.98
C PRO A 29 -18.81 22.75 7.70
N ASP A 30 -20.02 22.21 7.87
CA ASP A 30 -20.97 21.91 6.79
C ASP A 30 -20.38 21.09 5.64
N VAL A 31 -19.65 20.03 5.98
CA VAL A 31 -19.16 19.02 5.03
C VAL A 31 -20.27 18.01 4.77
N VAL A 32 -20.66 17.85 3.52
CA VAL A 32 -21.66 16.86 3.08
C VAL A 32 -21.00 15.85 2.15
N LEU A 33 -21.16 14.58 2.46
CA LEU A 33 -20.79 13.46 1.60
C LEU A 33 -22.03 12.95 0.86
N VAL A 34 -21.94 12.90 -0.47
CA VAL A 34 -23.03 12.40 -1.33
C VAL A 34 -22.57 11.12 -2.02
N GLU A 35 -23.36 10.07 -1.85
CA GLU A 35 -23.18 8.79 -2.53
C GLU A 35 -24.50 8.37 -3.18
N ARG A 36 -24.44 7.82 -4.38
CA ARG A 36 -25.65 7.39 -5.10
C ARG A 36 -26.15 6.00 -4.67
N ASP A 37 -25.24 5.19 -4.13
CA ASP A 37 -25.51 3.82 -3.67
C ASP A 37 -25.09 3.68 -2.21
N GLU A 38 -24.74 2.48 -1.77
CA GLU A 38 -24.18 2.22 -0.44
C GLU A 38 -22.71 2.68 -0.37
N LEU A 39 -22.27 3.09 0.81
CA LEU A 39 -20.87 3.44 1.04
C LEU A 39 -19.95 2.28 0.69
N ALA A 40 -18.86 2.58 0.01
CA ALA A 40 -17.85 1.62 -0.42
C ALA A 40 -18.31 0.56 -1.43
N SER A 41 -19.54 0.58 -1.94
CA SER A 41 -20.09 -0.43 -2.86
C SER A 41 -19.38 -0.51 -4.24
N GLY A 42 -18.62 0.53 -4.60
CA GLY A 42 -17.90 0.61 -5.88
C GLY A 42 -16.55 -0.10 -5.87
N SER A 43 -15.51 0.59 -6.35
CA SER A 43 -14.13 0.06 -6.45
C SER A 43 -13.52 -0.31 -5.10
N THR A 44 -13.95 0.34 -4.02
CA THR A 44 -13.43 0.11 -2.68
C THR A 44 -13.67 -1.32 -2.19
N SER A 45 -14.90 -1.84 -2.33
CA SER A 45 -15.22 -3.21 -1.93
C SER A 45 -14.63 -4.28 -2.86
N ARG A 46 -14.23 -3.88 -4.07
CA ARG A 46 -13.64 -4.78 -5.08
C ARG A 46 -12.12 -4.74 -5.09
N ALA A 47 -11.49 -3.93 -4.22
CA ALA A 47 -10.05 -3.84 -4.12
C ALA A 47 -9.47 -5.09 -3.44
N ALA A 48 -8.28 -5.52 -3.88
CA ALA A 48 -7.57 -6.64 -3.26
C ALA A 48 -7.08 -6.35 -1.82
N GLY A 49 -7.22 -5.11 -1.35
CA GLY A 49 -6.82 -4.70 0.00
C GLY A 49 -5.30 -4.61 0.21
N GLY A 50 -4.51 -4.73 -0.85
CA GLY A 50 -3.06 -4.59 -0.76
C GLY A 50 -2.64 -3.13 -0.68
N VAL A 51 -1.80 -2.79 0.31
CA VAL A 51 -1.21 -1.45 0.46
C VAL A 51 0.31 -1.55 0.41
N ARG A 52 0.96 -0.64 -0.32
CA ARG A 52 2.43 -0.64 -0.47
C ARG A 52 2.96 0.79 -0.57
N ALA A 53 4.27 0.94 -0.36
CA ALA A 53 4.99 2.19 -0.59
C ALA A 53 6.09 2.06 -1.65
N GLN A 54 6.19 0.91 -2.31
CA GLN A 54 7.20 0.64 -3.34
C GLN A 54 6.70 1.15 -4.69
N PHE A 55 7.25 2.28 -5.10
CA PHE A 55 6.99 2.93 -6.38
C PHE A 55 8.31 3.39 -7.00
N SER A 56 8.27 3.75 -8.28
CA SER A 56 9.45 4.22 -9.04
C SER A 56 9.61 5.74 -9.01
N ASP A 57 8.68 6.47 -8.41
CA ASP A 57 8.73 7.93 -8.31
C ASP A 57 8.56 8.40 -6.86
N GLU A 58 9.22 9.50 -6.56
CA GLU A 58 9.32 10.04 -5.20
C GLU A 58 7.97 10.37 -4.58
N LEU A 59 7.07 11.01 -5.34
CA LEU A 59 5.78 11.45 -4.82
C LEU A 59 4.92 10.25 -4.37
N ASN A 60 4.84 9.22 -5.19
CA ASN A 60 4.08 8.02 -4.86
C ASN A 60 4.72 7.24 -3.70
N ILE A 61 6.07 7.21 -3.60
CA ILE A 61 6.76 6.63 -2.45
C ILE A 61 6.37 7.36 -1.16
N GLN A 62 6.42 8.70 -1.16
CA GLN A 62 6.08 9.52 0.01
C GLN A 62 4.61 9.36 0.40
N LEU A 63 3.68 9.39 -0.57
CA LEU A 63 2.25 9.18 -0.34
C LEU A 63 1.97 7.78 0.21
N GLY A 64 2.60 6.74 -0.36
CA GLY A 64 2.49 5.36 0.11
C GLY A 64 3.02 5.19 1.53
N ALA A 65 4.20 5.72 1.83
CA ALA A 65 4.80 5.66 3.16
C ALA A 65 3.95 6.39 4.21
N ARG A 66 3.41 7.56 3.86
CA ARG A 66 2.49 8.32 4.74
C ARG A 66 1.20 7.54 4.99
N SER A 67 0.62 6.95 3.94
CA SER A 67 -0.60 6.13 4.05
C SER A 67 -0.39 4.90 4.92
N LEU A 68 0.75 4.20 4.78
CA LEU A 68 1.08 3.04 5.61
C LEU A 68 1.20 3.41 7.09
N LYS A 69 1.76 4.59 7.41
CA LYS A 69 1.79 5.09 8.80
C LYS A 69 0.39 5.34 9.35
N ALA A 70 -0.50 5.92 8.55
CA ALA A 70 -1.88 6.15 8.93
C ALA A 70 -2.64 4.82 9.13
N PHE A 71 -2.51 3.86 8.21
CA PHE A 71 -3.11 2.54 8.35
C PHE A 71 -2.60 1.77 9.57
N ALA A 72 -1.31 1.91 9.91
CA ALA A 72 -0.74 1.26 11.10
C ALA A 72 -1.36 1.76 12.41
N ARG A 73 -1.85 3.00 12.42
CA ARG A 73 -2.49 3.64 13.58
C ARG A 73 -4.01 3.68 13.48
N PHE A 74 -4.59 3.02 12.52
CA PHE A 74 -6.04 3.11 12.24
C PHE A 74 -6.90 2.61 13.41
N GLY A 75 -6.40 1.66 14.19
CA GLY A 75 -7.04 1.20 15.42
C GLY A 75 -7.06 2.25 16.53
N GLU A 76 -6.08 3.18 16.53
CA GLU A 76 -6.06 4.31 17.48
C GLU A 76 -6.88 5.46 16.92
N GLU A 77 -6.76 5.72 15.63
CA GLU A 77 -7.39 6.83 14.94
C GLU A 77 -7.69 6.45 13.47
N PRO A 78 -8.95 6.33 13.09
CA PRO A 78 -10.22 6.72 13.73
C PRO A 78 -10.78 5.75 14.80
N GLY A 79 -10.05 4.72 15.20
CA GLY A 79 -10.47 3.81 16.25
C GLY A 79 -11.09 2.51 15.77
N GLN A 80 -10.86 2.15 14.50
CA GLN A 80 -11.38 0.93 13.89
C GLN A 80 -10.24 -0.01 13.48
N ASP A 81 -10.28 -1.26 13.93
CA ASP A 81 -9.35 -2.27 13.42
C ASP A 81 -9.70 -2.61 11.96
N ILE A 82 -8.72 -2.46 11.08
CA ILE A 82 -8.82 -2.79 9.65
C ILE A 82 -8.16 -4.12 9.30
N GLY A 83 -7.71 -4.89 10.28
CA GLY A 83 -7.02 -6.16 10.07
C GLY A 83 -5.69 -6.02 9.31
N LEU A 84 -4.97 -4.91 9.45
CA LEU A 84 -3.72 -4.67 8.73
C LEU A 84 -2.67 -5.72 9.10
N ARG A 85 -2.21 -6.47 8.10
CA ARG A 85 -1.12 -7.45 8.24
C ARG A 85 0.10 -6.98 7.48
N ARG A 86 1.21 -6.78 8.17
CA ARG A 86 2.49 -6.40 7.56
C ARG A 86 3.24 -7.64 7.09
N VAL A 87 2.94 -8.09 5.88
CA VAL A 87 3.54 -9.30 5.28
C VAL A 87 4.72 -8.99 4.36
N GLY A 88 4.91 -7.71 4.01
CA GLY A 88 5.89 -7.28 3.00
C GLY A 88 5.40 -7.49 1.57
N TYR A 89 6.25 -7.10 0.62
CA TYR A 89 6.06 -7.35 -0.81
C TYR A 89 7.28 -8.05 -1.38
N LEU A 90 7.06 -9.04 -2.23
CA LEU A 90 8.09 -9.77 -2.93
C LEU A 90 7.95 -9.47 -4.42
N PHE A 91 9.02 -8.97 -5.03
CA PHE A 91 9.11 -8.78 -6.47
C PHE A 91 10.02 -9.85 -7.07
N LEU A 92 9.51 -10.56 -8.07
CA LEU A 92 10.27 -11.55 -8.83
C LEU A 92 10.76 -10.88 -10.11
N LEU A 93 12.06 -10.77 -10.25
CA LEU A 93 12.72 -10.15 -11.39
C LEU A 93 13.39 -11.23 -12.22
N SER A 94 13.18 -11.22 -13.52
CA SER A 94 13.56 -12.31 -14.42
C SER A 94 14.70 -11.95 -15.37
N THR A 95 14.99 -10.66 -15.54
CA THR A 95 16.04 -10.18 -16.46
C THR A 95 17.01 -9.22 -15.76
N PRO A 96 18.26 -9.11 -16.24
CA PRO A 96 19.23 -8.14 -15.72
C PRO A 96 18.73 -6.70 -15.80
N GLU A 97 17.98 -6.36 -16.84
CA GLU A 97 17.43 -5.04 -17.07
C GLU A 97 16.35 -4.70 -16.01
N GLU A 98 15.48 -5.66 -15.68
CA GLU A 98 14.51 -5.52 -14.60
C GLU A 98 15.20 -5.32 -13.24
N VAL A 99 16.27 -6.09 -12.98
CA VAL A 99 17.06 -5.97 -11.75
C VAL A 99 17.67 -4.57 -11.65
N ALA A 100 18.34 -4.10 -12.70
CA ALA A 100 18.97 -2.78 -12.72
C ALA A 100 17.94 -1.64 -12.52
N ALA A 101 16.81 -1.71 -13.20
CA ALA A 101 15.73 -0.73 -13.06
C ALA A 101 15.15 -0.74 -11.65
N PHE A 102 14.99 -1.92 -11.05
CA PHE A 102 14.48 -2.06 -9.71
C PHE A 102 15.47 -1.56 -8.65
N GLU A 103 16.77 -1.83 -8.82
CA GLU A 103 17.82 -1.36 -7.92
C GLU A 103 17.91 0.18 -7.91
N ALA A 104 17.79 0.82 -9.06
CA ALA A 104 17.74 2.28 -9.15
C ALA A 104 16.56 2.86 -8.37
N SER A 105 15.39 2.24 -8.50
CA SER A 105 14.19 2.62 -7.73
C SER A 105 14.35 2.32 -6.24
N ALA A 106 15.00 1.22 -5.88
CA ALA A 106 15.22 0.80 -4.51
C ALA A 106 16.12 1.77 -3.73
N GLN A 107 17.13 2.36 -4.38
CA GLN A 107 17.95 3.40 -3.76
C GLN A 107 17.13 4.62 -3.35
N MET A 108 16.22 5.08 -4.23
CA MET A 108 15.29 6.15 -3.92
C MET A 108 14.36 5.77 -2.78
N GLN A 109 13.80 4.56 -2.79
CA GLN A 109 12.93 4.06 -1.74
C GLN A 109 13.63 4.04 -0.38
N ASN A 110 14.87 3.56 -0.31
CA ASN A 110 15.67 3.55 0.90
C ASN A 110 15.92 4.97 1.44
N THR A 111 16.26 5.92 0.56
CA THR A 111 16.46 7.33 0.94
C THR A 111 15.19 7.94 1.53
N LEU A 112 14.03 7.52 1.06
CA LEU A 112 12.71 7.98 1.52
C LEU A 112 12.15 7.14 2.69
N GLY A 113 12.96 6.26 3.27
CA GLY A 113 12.59 5.46 4.45
C GLY A 113 11.69 4.26 4.16
N VAL A 114 11.65 3.80 2.90
CA VAL A 114 10.99 2.55 2.52
C VAL A 114 12.08 1.49 2.30
N PRO A 115 12.33 0.61 3.29
CA PRO A 115 13.46 -0.30 3.25
C PRO A 115 13.27 -1.37 2.16
N TYR A 116 14.35 -1.65 1.47
CA TYR A 116 14.46 -2.69 0.45
C TYR A 116 15.60 -3.65 0.81
N ARG A 117 15.41 -4.92 0.49
CA ARG A 117 16.44 -5.94 0.62
C ARG A 117 16.42 -6.87 -0.60
N SER A 118 17.54 -7.03 -1.28
CA SER A 118 17.75 -8.09 -2.26
C SER A 118 17.86 -9.44 -1.56
N VAL A 119 17.23 -10.46 -2.12
CA VAL A 119 17.25 -11.84 -1.58
C VAL A 119 17.55 -12.80 -2.72
N GLU A 120 18.58 -13.60 -2.56
CA GLU A 120 18.91 -14.68 -3.50
C GLU A 120 18.02 -15.91 -3.29
N GLU A 121 17.92 -16.75 -4.32
CA GLU A 121 17.01 -17.91 -4.38
C GLU A 121 17.04 -18.82 -3.14
N PRO A 122 18.20 -19.22 -2.57
CA PRO A 122 18.21 -20.09 -1.38
C PRO A 122 17.51 -19.48 -0.17
N SER A 123 17.63 -18.16 0.00
CA SER A 123 17.03 -17.42 1.11
C SER A 123 15.52 -17.17 0.92
N MET A 124 15.02 -17.26 -0.31
CA MET A 124 13.61 -17.12 -0.63
C MET A 124 12.74 -18.17 0.03
N ARG A 125 13.19 -19.43 0.05
CA ARG A 125 12.46 -20.56 0.64
C ARG A 125 12.19 -20.36 2.13
N THR A 126 13.08 -19.67 2.81
CA THR A 126 12.95 -19.36 4.23
C THR A 126 12.05 -18.14 4.46
N CYS A 127 12.07 -17.16 3.55
CA CYS A 127 11.29 -15.92 3.70
C CYS A 127 9.82 -16.07 3.29
N VAL A 128 9.52 -16.96 2.32
CA VAL A 128 8.17 -17.15 1.78
C VAL A 128 7.89 -18.65 1.60
N PRO A 129 7.53 -19.36 2.68
CA PRO A 129 7.27 -20.80 2.64
C PRO A 129 6.22 -21.22 1.59
N ALA A 130 5.25 -20.36 1.29
CA ALA A 130 4.22 -20.61 0.29
C ALA A 130 4.77 -20.67 -1.15
N VAL A 131 5.92 -20.05 -1.43
CA VAL A 131 6.58 -20.13 -2.76
C VAL A 131 7.32 -21.46 -2.93
N ALA A 132 7.67 -22.13 -1.84
CA ALA A 132 8.35 -23.44 -1.87
C ALA A 132 7.49 -24.55 -2.51
N GLY A 133 6.16 -24.40 -2.57
CA GLY A 133 5.22 -25.29 -3.26
C GLY A 133 4.79 -24.85 -4.66
N ALA A 134 5.29 -23.72 -5.15
CA ALA A 134 4.95 -23.22 -6.47
C ALA A 134 5.63 -24.07 -7.57
N ASP A 135 4.88 -24.30 -8.64
CA ASP A 135 5.21 -25.10 -9.83
C ASP A 135 6.64 -24.86 -10.35
N GLU A 136 7.28 -25.92 -10.85
CA GLU A 136 8.63 -25.91 -11.47
C GLU A 136 8.81 -24.83 -12.55
N ARG A 137 7.73 -24.35 -13.16
CA ARG A 137 7.75 -23.23 -14.10
C ARG A 137 8.20 -21.90 -13.46
N VAL A 138 7.99 -21.72 -12.15
CA VAL A 138 8.50 -20.59 -11.39
C VAL A 138 9.98 -20.81 -11.03
N ARG A 139 10.37 -22.09 -10.83
CA ARG A 139 11.76 -22.48 -10.50
C ARG A 139 12.74 -22.27 -11.66
N GLY A 140 12.28 -22.40 -12.91
CA GLY A 140 13.14 -22.31 -14.09
C GLY A 140 13.51 -20.90 -14.55
N ARG A 141 12.82 -19.88 -14.05
CA ARG A 141 13.02 -18.47 -14.45
C ARG A 141 13.71 -17.60 -13.40
N SER A 142 13.92 -18.09 -12.18
CA SER A 142 14.42 -17.30 -11.06
C SER A 142 15.93 -17.37 -10.83
N ARG A 143 16.73 -17.44 -11.89
CA ARG A 143 18.19 -17.41 -11.74
C ARG A 143 18.78 -16.02 -11.45
N GLN A 144 17.97 -15.00 -11.36
CA GLN A 144 18.39 -13.62 -11.12
C GLN A 144 17.53 -12.98 -10.05
N GLY A 145 18.16 -12.37 -9.11
CA GLY A 145 17.75 -11.64 -7.91
C GLY A 145 16.27 -11.46 -7.62
N VAL A 146 15.90 -11.81 -6.41
CA VAL A 146 14.57 -11.56 -5.85
C VAL A 146 14.68 -10.42 -4.85
N ALA A 147 13.86 -9.40 -5.02
CA ALA A 147 13.75 -8.32 -4.07
C ALA A 147 12.62 -8.59 -3.07
N SER A 148 12.95 -8.76 -1.81
CA SER A 148 11.98 -8.90 -0.71
C SER A 148 12.02 -7.68 0.19
N LEU A 149 10.85 -7.16 0.52
CA LEU A 149 10.66 -6.06 1.45
C LEU A 149 10.05 -6.59 2.75
N ARG A 150 10.88 -6.73 3.77
CA ARG A 150 10.39 -6.79 5.14
C ARG A 150 10.43 -5.37 5.72
N GLN A 151 9.31 -4.86 6.15
CA GLN A 151 9.36 -3.81 7.16
C GLN A 151 9.89 -4.46 8.44
N PRO A 152 10.92 -3.89 9.10
CA PRO A 152 11.33 -4.37 10.39
C PRO A 152 10.13 -4.30 11.34
N ALA A 153 9.95 -5.35 12.13
CA ALA A 153 9.06 -5.28 13.29
C ALA A 153 9.53 -4.08 14.12
N SER A 154 8.64 -3.16 14.38
CA SER A 154 8.91 -2.08 15.35
C SER A 154 9.18 -2.73 16.71
N PRO A 155 10.16 -2.22 17.49
CA PRO A 155 10.45 -2.72 18.83
C PRO A 155 9.23 -2.59 19.74
#